data_d55636dccafbaeb0a63e9541475b0358
#
_entry.id   d55636dccafbaeb0a63e9541475b0358
#
_cell.length_a   1.000
_cell.length_b   1.000
_cell.length_c   1.000
_cell.angle_alpha   90.00
_cell.angle_beta   90.00
_cell.angle_gamma   90.00
#
_symmetry.space_group_name_H-M   'P 1'
#
loop_
_entity.id
_entity.type
_entity.pdbx_description
1 polymer ?
#
loop_
_entity_poly.entity_id
_entity_poly.type
_entity_poly.pdbx_seq_one_letter_code
_entity_poly.pdbx_strand_id
1 'polypeptide(L)'
;MGVLVGPSGSPALEVDGAAVLGGRVIEKVFSQFSTNFSMTGNTISVPTAGANTVCGTTPTTAINTWAFSTADADGNTLANGQSITVTLIIDANSAATYGDGCTVDGNNVANGVQWSGGSPPLATSNTDILSFIVLKDGAGVVRVYGQGNTDFS
;
A
#
# COMPACT_ATOMS: atom_id res chain seq x y z
N MET A 1 -19.18 -15.38 -28.64
CA MET A 1 -18.65 -14.30 -27.83
C MET A 1 -17.13 -14.47 -27.76
N GLY A 2 -16.39 -13.62 -28.44
CA GLY A 2 -14.92 -13.77 -28.54
C GLY A 2 -14.23 -13.09 -27.36
N VAL A 3 -13.21 -13.76 -26.83
CA VAL A 3 -12.28 -13.14 -25.87
C VAL A 3 -11.26 -12.35 -26.69
N LEU A 4 -11.24 -11.04 -26.53
CA LEU A 4 -10.15 -10.21 -27.04
C LEU A 4 -8.94 -10.37 -26.11
N VAL A 5 -7.90 -11.01 -26.60
CA VAL A 5 -6.60 -11.04 -25.95
C VAL A 5 -5.79 -9.92 -26.59
N GLY A 6 -5.60 -8.84 -25.87
CA GLY A 6 -4.74 -7.74 -26.32
C GLY A 6 -3.27 -8.16 -26.39
N PRO A 7 -2.45 -7.49 -27.23
CA PRO A 7 -1.00 -7.69 -27.25
C PRO A 7 -0.40 -7.33 -25.88
N SER A 8 0.75 -7.93 -25.57
CA SER A 8 1.45 -7.67 -24.29
C SER A 8 1.69 -6.17 -24.10
N GLY A 9 1.19 -5.61 -22.99
CA GLY A 9 1.30 -4.19 -22.67
C GLY A 9 0.03 -3.37 -22.88
N SER A 10 -1.04 -3.97 -23.45
CA SER A 10 -2.35 -3.32 -23.55
C SER A 10 -3.35 -4.04 -22.65
N PRO A 11 -4.36 -3.34 -22.08
CA PRO A 11 -5.41 -3.99 -21.32
C PRO A 11 -6.15 -4.99 -22.24
N ALA A 12 -6.41 -6.20 -21.73
CA ALA A 12 -7.14 -7.22 -22.48
C ALA A 12 -8.62 -6.87 -22.69
N LEU A 13 -9.14 -5.93 -21.93
CA LEU A 13 -10.49 -5.40 -22.03
C LEU A 13 -10.49 -3.94 -21.60
N GLU A 14 -10.83 -3.06 -22.54
CA GLU A 14 -11.14 -1.66 -22.27
C GLU A 14 -12.64 -1.46 -22.44
N VAL A 15 -13.29 -0.92 -21.42
CA VAL A 15 -14.73 -0.61 -21.44
C VAL A 15 -14.88 0.89 -21.23
N ASP A 16 -15.28 1.59 -22.30
CA ASP A 16 -15.69 2.99 -22.21
C ASP A 16 -17.14 3.04 -21.69
N GLY A 17 -17.27 3.31 -20.38
CA GLY A 17 -18.54 3.34 -19.68
C GLY A 17 -18.70 2.25 -18.61
N ALA A 18 -19.93 1.97 -18.19
CA ALA A 18 -20.23 0.97 -17.20
C ALA A 18 -20.25 -0.45 -17.78
N ALA A 19 -19.47 -1.37 -17.21
CA ALA A 19 -19.57 -2.79 -17.50
C ALA A 19 -20.51 -3.48 -16.51
N VAL A 20 -21.54 -4.15 -17.01
CA VAL A 20 -22.39 -5.03 -16.19
C VAL A 20 -21.89 -6.45 -16.37
N LEU A 21 -21.28 -7.00 -15.31
CA LEU A 21 -20.77 -8.36 -15.28
C LEU A 21 -21.79 -9.25 -14.55
N GLY A 22 -22.51 -10.08 -15.32
CA GLY A 22 -23.57 -10.96 -14.81
C GLY A 22 -23.05 -12.23 -14.12
N GLY A 23 -21.91 -12.19 -13.43
CA GLY A 23 -21.31 -13.32 -12.80
C GLY A 23 -20.23 -12.96 -11.80
N ARG A 24 -19.57 -13.99 -11.26
CA ARG A 24 -18.45 -13.81 -10.33
C ARG A 24 -17.25 -13.21 -11.07
N VAL A 25 -16.81 -12.03 -10.65
CA VAL A 25 -15.53 -11.46 -11.09
C VAL A 25 -14.41 -12.08 -10.25
N ILE A 26 -13.49 -12.76 -10.92
CA ILE A 26 -12.24 -13.19 -10.30
C ILE A 26 -11.19 -12.18 -10.71
N GLU A 27 -10.92 -11.23 -9.83
CA GLU A 27 -9.81 -10.31 -10.01
C GLU A 27 -8.52 -11.02 -9.55
N LYS A 28 -7.57 -11.20 -10.47
CA LYS A 28 -6.22 -11.55 -10.08
C LYS A 28 -5.53 -10.27 -9.62
N VAL A 29 -5.56 -10.01 -8.33
CA VAL A 29 -4.69 -9.01 -7.74
C VAL A 29 -3.26 -9.57 -7.80
N PHE A 30 -2.40 -8.94 -8.59
CA PHE A 30 -0.97 -9.23 -8.56
C PHE A 30 -0.42 -8.69 -7.24
N SER A 31 -0.27 -9.58 -6.25
CA SER A 31 0.57 -9.28 -5.09
C SER A 31 2.02 -9.41 -5.55
N GLN A 32 2.67 -8.32 -5.76
CA GLN A 32 4.10 -8.34 -5.93
C GLN A 32 4.74 -8.45 -4.54
N PHE A 33 5.22 -9.64 -4.20
CA PHE A 33 6.07 -9.80 -3.03
C PHE A 33 7.42 -9.16 -3.35
N SER A 34 7.63 -7.95 -2.90
CA SER A 34 8.91 -7.27 -3.02
C SER A 34 9.68 -7.43 -1.72
N THR A 35 10.85 -8.03 -1.80
CA THR A 35 11.81 -8.11 -0.67
C THR A 35 12.64 -6.84 -0.52
N ASN A 36 12.49 -5.89 -1.43
CA ASN A 36 13.33 -4.72 -1.53
C ASN A 36 12.59 -3.45 -1.11
N PHE A 37 12.30 -3.31 0.18
CA PHE A 37 12.05 -1.99 0.73
C PHE A 37 13.37 -1.26 0.90
N SER A 38 13.46 -0.07 0.32
CA SER A 38 14.55 0.81 0.68
C SER A 38 14.19 1.54 1.96
N MET A 39 14.96 1.32 3.02
CA MET A 39 14.97 2.19 4.18
C MET A 39 16.07 3.22 4.01
N THR A 40 15.72 4.49 4.17
CA THR A 40 16.67 5.59 4.29
C THR A 40 16.48 6.24 5.64
N GLY A 41 17.42 6.00 6.55
CA GLY A 41 17.27 6.38 7.95
C GLY A 41 16.03 5.70 8.56
N ASN A 42 15.10 6.48 9.11
CA ASN A 42 13.86 5.99 9.73
C ASN A 42 12.64 6.06 8.78
N THR A 43 12.87 6.19 7.48
CA THR A 43 11.81 6.21 6.46
C THR A 43 11.82 4.92 5.67
N ILE A 44 10.67 4.27 5.60
CA ILE A 44 10.45 3.12 4.73
C ILE A 44 9.71 3.57 3.48
N SER A 45 10.25 3.22 2.31
CA SER A 45 9.59 3.49 1.03
C SER A 45 8.76 2.29 0.60
N VAL A 46 7.48 2.52 0.37
CA VAL A 46 6.50 1.49 0.02
C VAL A 46 6.01 1.72 -1.40
N PRO A 47 6.58 1.02 -2.40
CA PRO A 47 6.11 1.11 -3.77
C PRO A 47 4.81 0.31 -3.88
N THR A 48 3.75 0.94 -4.35
CA THR A 48 2.46 0.28 -4.53
C THR A 48 2.13 0.03 -6.00
N ALA A 49 2.85 0.67 -6.91
CA ALA A 49 2.63 0.58 -8.36
C ALA A 49 1.15 0.70 -8.78
N GLY A 50 0.39 1.53 -8.05
CA GLY A 50 -1.03 1.75 -8.31
C GLY A 50 -1.96 0.57 -8.00
N ALA A 51 -1.47 -0.47 -7.30
CA ALA A 51 -2.23 -1.68 -7.02
C ALA A 51 -2.12 -2.10 -5.55
N ASN A 52 -3.00 -2.99 -5.13
CA ASN A 52 -2.89 -3.66 -3.84
C ASN A 52 -1.56 -4.42 -3.78
N THR A 53 -0.80 -4.19 -2.73
CA THR A 53 0.56 -4.72 -2.61
C THR A 53 0.74 -5.45 -1.29
N VAL A 54 1.39 -6.60 -1.35
CA VAL A 54 1.90 -7.31 -0.18
C VAL A 54 3.41 -7.31 -0.25
N CYS A 55 4.05 -6.89 0.80
CA CYS A 55 5.48 -6.69 0.81
C CYS A 55 6.10 -7.19 2.12
N GLY A 56 7.34 -7.67 2.07
CA GLY A 56 8.10 -8.11 3.23
C GLY A 56 9.37 -7.30 3.45
N THR A 57 9.76 -7.09 4.70
CA THR A 57 11.01 -6.41 5.07
C THR A 57 11.46 -6.79 6.47
N THR A 58 12.75 -6.63 6.74
CA THR A 58 13.36 -6.80 8.07
C THR A 58 14.07 -5.50 8.45
N PRO A 59 13.37 -4.54 9.06
CA PRO A 59 13.96 -3.29 9.49
C PRO A 59 14.89 -3.51 10.67
N THR A 60 16.01 -2.78 10.68
CA THR A 60 16.99 -2.80 11.78
C THR A 60 16.91 -1.57 12.66
N THR A 61 16.07 -0.61 12.31
CA THR A 61 15.88 0.66 13.03
C THR A 61 14.40 1.00 13.13
N ALA A 62 14.07 1.97 13.99
CA ALA A 62 12.71 2.49 14.11
C ALA A 62 12.19 3.00 12.74
N ILE A 63 10.94 2.74 12.44
CA ILE A 63 10.23 3.29 11.27
C ILE A 63 9.40 4.48 11.75
N ASN A 64 9.87 5.68 11.47
CA ASN A 64 9.18 6.91 11.88
C ASN A 64 8.29 7.47 10.77
N THR A 65 8.61 7.14 9.52
CA THR A 65 7.90 7.66 8.35
C THR A 65 7.62 6.56 7.33
N TRP A 66 6.38 6.52 6.88
CA TRP A 66 5.88 5.64 5.82
C TRP A 66 5.77 6.46 4.54
N ALA A 67 6.59 6.15 3.54
CA ALA A 67 6.58 6.85 2.25
C ALA A 67 5.92 5.97 1.19
N PHE A 68 4.66 6.24 0.88
CA PHE A 68 3.91 5.51 -0.14
C PHE A 68 4.11 6.18 -1.51
N SER A 69 4.39 5.35 -2.52
CA SER A 69 4.36 5.78 -3.92
C SER A 69 3.18 5.08 -4.60
N THR A 70 2.21 5.86 -5.07
CA THR A 70 1.00 5.32 -5.69
C THR A 70 1.06 5.30 -7.21
N ALA A 71 2.17 5.77 -7.80
CA ALA A 71 2.35 5.82 -9.24
C ALA A 71 2.30 4.41 -9.86
N ASP A 72 1.50 4.25 -10.91
CA ASP A 72 1.50 3.06 -11.75
C ASP A 72 2.71 3.03 -12.72
N ALA A 73 2.75 2.06 -13.61
CA ALA A 73 3.82 1.90 -14.59
C ALA A 73 3.93 3.09 -15.58
N ASP A 74 2.85 3.83 -15.77
CA ASP A 74 2.77 5.00 -16.64
C ASP A 74 3.02 6.31 -15.89
N GLY A 75 3.24 6.23 -14.57
CA GLY A 75 3.49 7.37 -13.69
C GLY A 75 2.23 8.06 -13.20
N ASN A 76 1.04 7.50 -13.42
CA ASN A 76 -0.21 8.06 -12.91
C ASN A 76 -0.36 7.75 -11.43
N THR A 77 -0.62 8.75 -10.61
CA THR A 77 -0.91 8.61 -9.18
C THR A 77 -2.41 8.46 -8.94
N LEU A 78 -2.82 8.17 -7.69
CA LEU A 78 -4.22 8.06 -7.33
C LEU A 78 -5.04 9.27 -7.78
N ALA A 79 -6.11 9.02 -8.53
CA ALA A 79 -7.12 10.02 -8.84
C ALA A 79 -8.05 10.25 -7.64
N ASN A 80 -8.80 11.35 -7.68
CA ASN A 80 -9.81 11.65 -6.66
C ASN A 80 -10.87 10.54 -6.57
N GLY A 81 -11.19 10.10 -5.38
CA GLY A 81 -12.14 9.02 -5.11
C GLY A 81 -11.53 7.61 -5.20
N GLN A 82 -10.22 7.48 -5.45
CA GLN A 82 -9.55 6.19 -5.50
C GLN A 82 -8.83 5.85 -4.19
N SER A 83 -8.62 4.57 -3.99
CA SER A 83 -7.83 4.03 -2.87
C SER A 83 -7.05 2.79 -3.27
N ILE A 84 -5.98 2.55 -2.55
CA ILE A 84 -5.19 1.32 -2.63
C ILE A 84 -5.02 0.73 -1.23
N THR A 85 -4.86 -0.58 -1.16
CA THR A 85 -4.54 -1.29 0.07
C THR A 85 -3.11 -1.81 -0.01
N VAL A 86 -2.36 -1.63 1.06
CA VAL A 86 -0.99 -2.12 1.20
C VAL A 86 -0.91 -2.98 2.44
N THR A 87 -0.33 -4.16 2.32
CA THR A 87 -0.03 -5.03 3.45
C THR A 87 1.47 -5.20 3.55
N LEU A 88 2.03 -4.90 4.72
CA LEU A 88 3.43 -5.11 5.03
C LEU A 88 3.57 -6.28 5.98
N ILE A 89 4.45 -7.21 5.63
CA ILE A 89 4.91 -8.28 6.52
C ILE A 89 6.31 -7.87 6.97
N ILE A 90 6.46 -7.61 8.25
CA ILE A 90 7.69 -7.11 8.85
C ILE A 90 8.24 -8.21 9.75
N ASP A 91 9.38 -8.80 9.37
CA ASP A 91 10.14 -9.63 10.28
C ASP A 91 10.84 -8.69 11.26
N ALA A 92 10.11 -8.40 12.34
CA ALA A 92 10.49 -7.36 13.26
C ALA A 92 11.78 -7.72 13.99
N ASN A 93 12.69 -6.76 14.04
CA ASN A 93 13.80 -6.78 14.97
C ASN A 93 13.34 -6.06 16.26
N SER A 94 13.72 -6.56 17.41
CA SER A 94 13.35 -6.02 18.71
C SER A 94 13.67 -4.53 18.94
N ALA A 95 14.44 -3.91 18.06
CA ALA A 95 14.74 -2.48 18.09
C ALA A 95 13.78 -1.63 17.24
N ALA A 96 12.89 -2.25 16.45
CA ALA A 96 11.97 -1.50 15.61
C ALA A 96 10.83 -0.90 16.44
N THR A 97 10.46 0.34 16.12
CA THR A 97 9.24 1.00 16.59
C THR A 97 8.53 1.58 15.40
N TYR A 98 7.21 1.71 15.48
CA TYR A 98 6.40 2.27 14.41
C TYR A 98 5.94 3.69 14.78
N GLY A 99 6.09 4.62 13.85
CA GLY A 99 5.64 6.00 13.98
C GLY A 99 4.39 6.26 13.14
N ASP A 100 3.95 7.50 13.14
CA ASP A 100 2.79 8.00 12.41
C ASP A 100 3.13 8.91 11.22
N GLY A 101 4.40 9.30 11.08
CA GLY A 101 4.84 10.13 9.95
C GLY A 101 4.50 9.48 8.61
N CYS A 102 3.97 10.26 7.67
CA CYS A 102 3.53 9.71 6.38
C CYS A 102 3.70 10.69 5.23
N THR A 103 4.18 10.18 4.11
CA THR A 103 4.15 10.86 2.81
C THR A 103 3.47 9.99 1.77
N VAL A 104 2.78 10.60 0.82
CA VAL A 104 2.21 9.94 -0.36
C VAL A 104 2.67 10.71 -1.59
N ASP A 105 3.33 10.02 -2.51
CA ASP A 105 3.91 10.60 -3.73
C ASP A 105 4.80 11.83 -3.43
N GLY A 106 5.60 11.74 -2.36
CA GLY A 106 6.51 12.77 -1.90
C GLY A 106 5.86 13.94 -1.12
N ASN A 107 4.54 13.95 -0.96
CA ASN A 107 3.81 14.99 -0.24
C ASN A 107 3.46 14.54 1.18
N ASN A 108 3.65 15.40 2.17
CA ASN A 108 3.28 15.11 3.55
C ASN A 108 1.77 14.94 3.69
N VAL A 109 1.37 13.89 4.42
CA VAL A 109 -0.01 13.68 4.85
C VAL A 109 -0.22 14.42 6.17
N ALA A 110 -1.13 15.38 6.21
CA ALA A 110 -1.27 16.35 7.30
C ALA A 110 -1.45 15.72 8.70
N ASN A 111 -2.12 14.58 8.78
CA ASN A 111 -2.36 13.87 10.04
C ASN A 111 -1.54 12.57 10.15
N GLY A 112 -0.54 12.40 9.28
CA GLY A 112 0.22 11.16 9.21
C GLY A 112 -0.65 9.93 8.96
N VAL A 113 -0.23 8.78 9.48
CA VAL A 113 -1.05 7.56 9.49
C VAL A 113 -2.05 7.63 10.63
N GLN A 114 -3.32 7.51 10.30
CA GLN A 114 -4.40 7.40 11.30
C GLN A 114 -4.55 5.93 11.72
N TRP A 115 -3.96 5.59 12.82
CA TRP A 115 -3.95 4.22 13.33
C TRP A 115 -5.28 3.82 13.96
N SER A 116 -5.68 2.57 13.72
CA SER A 116 -6.76 1.94 14.47
C SER A 116 -6.37 1.88 15.95
N GLY A 117 -7.21 2.44 16.83
CA GLY A 117 -6.88 2.58 18.26
C GLY A 117 -6.16 3.89 18.62
N GLY A 118 -5.87 4.76 17.65
CA GLY A 118 -5.34 6.11 17.88
C GLY A 118 -3.81 6.18 18.07
N SER A 119 -3.10 5.05 18.02
CA SER A 119 -1.64 4.98 18.15
C SER A 119 -1.07 3.90 17.24
N PRO A 120 0.19 4.03 16.80
CA PRO A 120 0.88 2.95 16.13
C PRO A 120 0.89 1.67 16.96
N PRO A 121 0.80 0.48 16.36
CA PRO A 121 0.98 -0.76 17.10
C PRO A 121 2.41 -0.87 17.65
N LEU A 122 2.58 -1.61 18.72
CA LEU A 122 3.91 -1.89 19.27
C LEU A 122 4.61 -2.89 18.33
N ALA A 123 5.84 -2.55 17.93
CA ALA A 123 6.69 -3.50 17.23
C ALA A 123 7.12 -4.62 18.17
N THR A 124 7.23 -5.82 17.63
CA THR A 124 7.64 -7.02 18.38
C THR A 124 9.00 -7.53 17.89
N SER A 125 9.49 -8.62 18.48
CA SER A 125 10.67 -9.34 17.97
C SER A 125 10.31 -10.45 16.97
N ASN A 126 9.04 -10.62 16.69
CA ASN A 126 8.49 -11.64 15.79
C ASN A 126 7.99 -10.98 14.49
N THR A 127 7.20 -11.69 13.72
CA THR A 127 6.61 -11.13 12.51
C THR A 127 5.42 -10.25 12.86
N ASP A 128 5.40 -9.04 12.32
CA ASP A 128 4.28 -8.10 12.40
C ASP A 128 3.64 -7.94 11.01
N ILE A 129 2.32 -7.86 10.98
CA ILE A 129 1.55 -7.60 9.76
C ILE A 129 0.84 -6.27 9.91
N LEU A 130 1.23 -5.30 9.09
CA LEU A 130 0.63 -3.98 9.05
C LEU A 130 -0.16 -3.82 7.75
N SER A 131 -1.38 -3.31 7.84
CA SER A 131 -2.20 -3.01 6.68
C SER A 131 -2.53 -1.54 6.62
N PHE A 132 -2.43 -0.96 5.44
CA PHE A 132 -2.71 0.44 5.18
C PHE A 132 -3.73 0.60 4.06
N ILE A 133 -4.59 1.59 4.21
CA ILE A 133 -5.42 2.10 3.13
C ILE A 133 -4.94 3.51 2.82
N VAL A 134 -4.44 3.72 1.61
CA VAL A 134 -4.11 5.04 1.08
C VAL A 134 -5.28 5.49 0.24
N LEU A 135 -5.93 6.57 0.64
CA LEU A 135 -7.14 7.10 0.00
C LEU A 135 -6.92 8.54 -0.44
N LYS A 136 -7.34 8.86 -1.65
CA LYS A 136 -7.51 10.24 -2.10
C LYS A 136 -9.00 10.50 -2.27
N ASP A 137 -9.58 11.32 -1.39
CA ASP A 137 -11.03 11.58 -1.40
C ASP A 137 -11.49 12.38 -2.62
N GLY A 138 -12.81 12.57 -2.75
CA GLY A 138 -13.38 13.30 -3.89
C GLY A 138 -12.96 14.77 -3.98
N ALA A 139 -12.49 15.35 -2.87
CA ALA A 139 -11.92 16.69 -2.81
C ALA A 139 -10.41 16.74 -3.07
N GLY A 140 -9.77 15.57 -3.29
CA GLY A 140 -8.33 15.47 -3.53
C GLY A 140 -7.47 15.41 -2.25
N VAL A 141 -8.09 15.29 -1.07
CA VAL A 141 -7.36 15.18 0.19
C VAL A 141 -6.88 13.75 0.37
N VAL A 142 -5.58 13.59 0.62
CA VAL A 142 -4.98 12.29 0.88
C VAL A 142 -5.07 11.95 2.37
N ARG A 143 -5.48 10.73 2.65
CA ARG A 143 -5.55 10.15 4.01
C ARG A 143 -4.93 8.76 3.99
N VAL A 144 -4.30 8.39 5.10
CA VAL A 144 -3.74 7.06 5.28
C VAL A 144 -4.25 6.49 6.58
N TYR A 145 -4.92 5.34 6.50
CA TYR A 145 -5.39 4.60 7.65
C TYR A 145 -4.54 3.36 7.83
N GLY A 146 -4.11 3.10 9.04
CA GLY A 146 -3.26 1.97 9.38
C GLY A 146 -3.87 1.09 10.47
N GLN A 147 -3.63 -0.19 10.35
CA GLN A 147 -3.85 -1.16 11.43
C GLN A 147 -2.74 -2.18 11.44
N GLY A 148 -2.47 -2.78 12.58
CA GLY A 148 -1.46 -3.81 12.71
C GLY A 148 -1.90 -4.93 13.63
N ASN A 149 -1.53 -6.14 13.24
CA ASN A 149 -1.45 -7.30 14.12
C ASN A 149 0.02 -7.61 14.32
N THR A 150 0.45 -7.69 15.54
CA THR A 150 1.84 -7.88 15.92
C THR A 150 2.01 -9.20 16.67
N ASP A 151 3.25 -9.69 16.71
CA ASP A 151 3.61 -10.88 17.48
C ASP A 151 3.15 -12.23 16.86
N PHE A 152 3.27 -12.37 15.55
CA PHE A 152 3.13 -13.68 14.91
C PHE A 152 4.41 -14.49 15.11
N SER A 153 4.30 -15.60 15.84
CA SER A 153 5.40 -16.54 16.14
C SER A 153 5.18 -17.91 15.50
#